data_a31c20631092382639a15a1d5ad5629e
#
_entry.id   a31c20631092382639a15a1d5ad5629e
#
_cell.length_a   1.000
_cell.length_b   1.000
_cell.length_c   1.000
_cell.angle_alpha   90.00
_cell.angle_beta   90.00
_cell.angle_gamma   90.00
#
_symmetry.space_group_name_H-M   'P 1'
#
loop_
_entity.id
_entity.type
_entity.pdbx_description
1 polymer ?
#
loop_
_entity_poly.entity_id
_entity_poly.type
_entity_poly.pdbx_seq_one_letter_code
_entity_poly.pdbx_strand_id
1 'polypeptide(L)'
;MSLEVKELELADYDLLENIKAAFYRLWKLKSAVLVMTLIGLVASFIFISYIGVRTNYEATSTIFSAAYGSLSDSSGGVSVMNTYSSLLDSDRVCEKAAAELNNAAYSAEVLKMMVQEEDIHISGASTNSKYYAYKIELVAIADNPADAVKIANAMADAFVMEINDIAGGGTLQVLDQAKGVVESKSVSVLLVALIFSGITFVLASVLIFIKEFLSEKVYTIAQCEQNNDLILGLIPNVKEKGII
;
A
#
# COMPACT_ATOMS: atom_id res chain seq x y z
N MET A 1 7.94 -32.88 42.44
CA MET A 1 8.60 -32.66 41.15
C MET A 1 8.18 -33.61 40.02
N SER A 2 7.71 -34.86 40.33
CA SER A 2 7.28 -35.82 39.30
C SER A 2 5.81 -35.69 38.87
N LEU A 3 4.94 -35.15 39.70
CA LEU A 3 3.51 -34.99 39.39
C LEU A 3 3.26 -33.74 38.52
N GLU A 4 3.91 -32.62 38.79
CA GLU A 4 3.78 -31.38 38.00
C GLU A 4 4.27 -31.52 36.53
N VAL A 5 5.38 -32.31 36.35
CA VAL A 5 5.88 -32.56 34.97
C VAL A 5 4.91 -33.43 34.19
N LYS A 6 4.21 -34.37 34.86
CA LYS A 6 3.24 -35.26 34.23
C LYS A 6 1.94 -34.56 33.89
N GLU A 7 1.50 -33.57 34.69
CA GLU A 7 0.35 -32.73 34.37
C GLU A 7 0.64 -31.78 33.22
N LEU A 8 1.87 -31.23 33.12
CA LEU A 8 2.30 -30.38 32.01
C LEU A 8 2.41 -31.19 30.69
N GLU A 9 2.94 -32.42 30.73
CA GLU A 9 2.99 -33.28 29.54
C GLU A 9 1.59 -33.70 29.09
N LEU A 10 0.65 -33.97 30.00
CA LEU A 10 -0.74 -34.28 29.66
C LEU A 10 -1.48 -33.10 29.05
N ALA A 11 -1.26 -31.88 29.61
CA ALA A 11 -1.85 -30.67 29.09
C ALA A 11 -1.32 -30.30 27.68
N ASP A 12 -0.05 -30.56 27.42
CA ASP A 12 0.58 -30.32 26.11
C ASP A 12 0.06 -31.31 25.05
N TYR A 13 -0.21 -32.56 25.44
CA TYR A 13 -0.76 -33.59 24.56
C TYR A 13 -2.22 -33.27 24.16
N ASP A 14 -3.00 -32.77 25.10
CA ASP A 14 -4.41 -32.37 24.88
C ASP A 14 -4.53 -31.17 23.93
N LEU A 15 -3.65 -30.18 24.07
CA LEU A 15 -3.59 -29.01 23.21
C LEU A 15 -3.24 -29.41 21.75
N LEU A 16 -2.30 -30.32 21.55
CA LEU A 16 -1.88 -30.77 20.23
C LEU A 16 -3.00 -31.56 19.50
N GLU A 17 -3.72 -32.42 20.23
CA GLU A 17 -4.86 -33.15 19.65
C GLU A 17 -6.03 -32.22 19.30
N ASN A 18 -6.34 -31.26 20.16
CA ASN A 18 -7.38 -30.27 19.89
C ASN A 18 -7.03 -29.40 18.69
N ILE A 19 -5.78 -29.01 18.52
CA ILE A 19 -5.28 -28.28 17.34
C ILE A 19 -5.43 -29.12 16.07
N LYS A 20 -5.05 -30.41 16.10
CA LYS A 20 -5.20 -31.31 14.96
C LYS A 20 -6.68 -31.53 14.59
N ALA A 21 -7.55 -31.70 15.58
CA ALA A 21 -8.99 -31.84 15.36
C ALA A 21 -9.59 -30.55 14.75
N ALA A 22 -9.20 -29.38 15.25
CA ALA A 22 -9.63 -28.08 14.70
C ALA A 22 -9.15 -27.91 13.24
N PHE A 23 -7.92 -28.32 12.93
CA PHE A 23 -7.38 -28.27 11.56
C PHE A 23 -8.11 -29.23 10.60
N TYR A 24 -8.41 -30.44 11.04
CA TYR A 24 -9.18 -31.40 10.26
C TYR A 24 -10.59 -30.89 9.97
N ARG A 25 -11.22 -30.22 10.92
CA ARG A 25 -12.53 -29.65 10.75
C ARG A 25 -12.56 -28.42 9.86
N LEU A 26 -11.54 -27.58 9.96
CA LEU A 26 -11.33 -26.48 9.01
C LEU A 26 -11.25 -27.02 7.58
N TRP A 27 -10.55 -28.14 7.37
CA TRP A 27 -10.47 -28.80 6.08
C TRP A 27 -11.82 -29.38 5.62
N LYS A 28 -12.61 -29.93 6.54
CA LYS A 28 -13.96 -30.45 6.27
C LYS A 28 -14.94 -29.33 5.93
N LEU A 29 -14.76 -28.14 6.54
CA LEU A 29 -15.60 -26.96 6.33
C LEU A 29 -15.04 -25.99 5.28
N LYS A 30 -14.11 -26.47 4.44
CA LYS A 30 -13.49 -25.63 3.39
C LYS A 30 -14.49 -24.91 2.49
N SER A 31 -15.67 -25.48 2.24
CA SER A 31 -16.73 -24.84 1.47
C SER A 31 -17.32 -23.62 2.20
N ALA A 32 -17.50 -23.68 3.53
CA ALA A 32 -17.98 -22.57 4.30
C ALA A 32 -16.95 -21.43 4.35
N VAL A 33 -15.66 -21.77 4.52
CA VAL A 33 -14.58 -20.76 4.47
C VAL A 33 -14.54 -20.12 3.08
N LEU A 34 -14.65 -20.91 2.01
CA LEU A 34 -14.64 -20.41 0.64
C LEU A 34 -15.83 -19.47 0.36
N VAL A 35 -17.03 -19.79 0.85
CA VAL A 35 -18.20 -18.92 0.72
C VAL A 35 -17.98 -17.60 1.48
N MET A 36 -17.42 -17.64 2.69
CA MET A 36 -17.13 -16.42 3.48
C MET A 36 -16.09 -15.55 2.81
N THR A 37 -15.03 -16.14 2.22
CA THR A 37 -14.04 -15.36 1.47
C THR A 37 -14.63 -14.72 0.20
N LEU A 38 -15.57 -15.42 -0.45
CA LEU A 38 -16.26 -14.89 -1.62
C LEU A 38 -17.18 -13.72 -1.25
N ILE A 39 -17.86 -13.78 -0.09
CA ILE A 39 -18.62 -12.66 0.47
C ILE A 39 -17.69 -11.46 0.74
N GLY A 40 -16.51 -11.70 1.31
CA GLY A 40 -15.51 -10.65 1.53
C GLY A 40 -15.04 -9.99 0.23
N LEU A 41 -14.89 -10.79 -0.81
CA LEU A 41 -14.52 -10.30 -2.13
C LEU A 41 -15.63 -9.42 -2.73
N VAL A 42 -16.89 -9.83 -2.63
CA VAL A 42 -18.04 -9.01 -3.07
C VAL A 42 -18.14 -7.72 -2.25
N ALA A 43 -17.95 -7.80 -0.93
CA ALA A 43 -17.95 -6.63 -0.06
C ALA A 43 -16.85 -5.63 -0.44
N SER A 44 -15.67 -6.11 -0.87
CA SER A 44 -14.59 -5.22 -1.34
C SER A 44 -14.98 -4.44 -2.59
N PHE A 45 -15.69 -5.06 -3.54
CA PHE A 45 -16.18 -4.36 -4.73
C PHE A 45 -17.21 -3.29 -4.38
N ILE A 46 -18.12 -3.56 -3.44
CA ILE A 46 -19.09 -2.58 -2.95
C ILE A 46 -18.35 -1.41 -2.28
N PHE A 47 -17.36 -1.71 -1.46
CA PHE A 47 -16.54 -0.71 -0.77
C PHE A 47 -15.78 0.20 -1.74
N ILE A 48 -15.15 -0.39 -2.76
CA ILE A 48 -14.45 0.35 -3.82
C ILE A 48 -15.42 1.21 -4.62
N SER A 49 -16.62 0.68 -4.92
CA SER A 49 -17.65 1.43 -5.63
C SER A 49 -18.18 2.62 -4.82
N TYR A 50 -18.19 2.50 -3.48
CA TYR A 50 -18.63 3.57 -2.58
C TYR A 50 -17.57 4.66 -2.40
N ILE A 51 -16.30 4.29 -2.25
CA ILE A 51 -15.19 5.25 -2.08
C ILE A 51 -14.86 5.94 -3.43
N GLY A 52 -15.09 5.24 -4.54
CA GLY A 52 -14.67 5.68 -5.87
C GLY A 52 -13.15 5.50 -6.07
N VAL A 53 -12.78 4.86 -7.16
CA VAL A 53 -11.38 4.88 -7.62
C VAL A 53 -11.18 6.18 -8.36
N ARG A 54 -10.55 7.16 -7.73
CA ARG A 54 -10.13 8.37 -8.42
C ARG A 54 -8.98 7.99 -9.34
N THR A 55 -9.14 8.31 -10.62
CA THR A 55 -8.05 8.21 -11.58
C THR A 55 -7.32 9.54 -11.52
N ASN A 56 -6.12 9.53 -10.99
CA ASN A 56 -5.27 10.70 -10.94
C ASN A 56 -4.37 10.69 -12.17
N TYR A 57 -4.06 11.84 -12.68
CA TYR A 57 -3.20 12.05 -13.83
C TYR A 57 -1.91 12.69 -13.36
N GLU A 58 -0.80 12.02 -13.62
CA GLU A 58 0.53 12.44 -13.26
C GLU A 58 1.22 13.06 -14.47
N ALA A 59 1.68 14.30 -14.36
CA ALA A 59 2.46 15.00 -15.36
C ALA A 59 3.85 15.31 -14.81
N THR A 60 4.88 15.15 -15.63
CA THR A 60 6.26 15.34 -15.23
C THR A 60 6.93 16.39 -16.09
N SER A 61 7.48 17.43 -15.46
CA SER A 61 8.38 18.40 -16.06
C SER A 61 9.82 18.14 -15.62
N THR A 62 10.75 18.24 -16.54
CA THR A 62 12.16 17.97 -16.26
C THR A 62 12.93 19.27 -16.12
N ILE A 63 13.65 19.40 -14.99
CA ILE A 63 14.51 20.55 -14.70
C ILE A 63 15.97 20.06 -14.72
N PHE A 64 16.81 20.83 -15.35
CA PHE A 64 18.25 20.58 -15.47
C PHE A 64 19.05 21.65 -14.75
N SER A 65 20.07 21.24 -14.01
CA SER A 65 21.05 22.15 -13.41
C SER A 65 22.34 22.12 -14.22
N ALA A 66 22.75 23.25 -14.74
CA ALA A 66 24.09 23.43 -15.32
C ALA A 66 25.07 23.70 -14.20
N ALA A 67 25.67 22.69 -13.61
CA ALA A 67 26.78 22.87 -12.71
C ALA A 67 28.02 23.22 -13.51
N TYR A 68 28.48 24.45 -13.40
CA TYR A 68 29.80 24.84 -13.92
C TYR A 68 30.86 24.40 -12.91
N GLY A 69 31.58 23.33 -13.19
CA GLY A 69 32.66 22.90 -12.31
C GLY A 69 33.17 21.49 -12.57
N SER A 70 34.17 21.09 -11.81
CA SER A 70 34.81 19.78 -11.91
C SER A 70 33.90 18.65 -11.35
N LEU A 71 34.26 17.41 -11.64
CA LEU A 71 33.57 16.21 -11.12
C LEU A 71 33.39 16.17 -9.60
N SER A 72 34.26 16.90 -8.84
CA SER A 72 34.14 17.04 -7.40
C SER A 72 32.98 17.97 -6.98
N ASP A 73 32.59 18.90 -7.85
CA ASP A 73 31.50 19.83 -7.57
C ASP A 73 30.15 19.18 -7.83
N SER A 74 30.16 18.05 -8.51
CA SER A 74 28.96 17.33 -8.91
C SER A 74 28.19 16.74 -7.72
N SER A 75 28.87 16.17 -6.74
CA SER A 75 28.20 15.70 -5.50
C SER A 75 27.63 16.84 -4.66
N GLY A 76 28.29 17.99 -4.70
CA GLY A 76 27.78 19.24 -4.11
C GLY A 76 26.50 19.71 -4.79
N GLY A 77 26.43 19.63 -6.13
CA GLY A 77 25.24 20.01 -6.91
C GLY A 77 24.00 19.18 -6.57
N VAL A 78 24.13 17.86 -6.40
CA VAL A 78 23.01 17.01 -5.96
C VAL A 78 22.53 17.37 -4.56
N SER A 79 23.47 17.66 -3.63
CA SER A 79 23.14 18.10 -2.28
C SER A 79 22.42 19.46 -2.29
N VAL A 80 22.87 20.38 -3.11
CA VAL A 80 22.23 21.69 -3.28
C VAL A 80 20.85 21.55 -3.89
N MET A 81 20.65 20.68 -4.89
CA MET A 81 19.36 20.40 -5.50
C MET A 81 18.37 19.80 -4.48
N ASN A 82 18.82 18.87 -3.65
CA ASN A 82 17.98 18.31 -2.58
C ASN A 82 17.62 19.39 -1.54
N THR A 83 18.52 20.35 -1.30
CA THR A 83 18.23 21.48 -0.42
C THR A 83 17.23 22.44 -1.04
N TYR A 84 17.35 22.71 -2.34
CA TYR A 84 16.41 23.56 -3.06
C TYR A 84 15.02 22.91 -3.21
N SER A 85 14.94 21.56 -3.26
CA SER A 85 13.64 20.87 -3.32
C SER A 85 12.73 21.24 -2.13
N SER A 86 13.32 21.53 -0.98
CA SER A 86 12.59 22.00 0.20
C SER A 86 11.99 23.41 0.06
N LEU A 87 12.33 24.14 -1.01
CA LEU A 87 11.74 25.45 -1.30
C LEU A 87 10.52 25.38 -2.21
N LEU A 88 10.14 24.17 -2.65
CA LEU A 88 8.99 23.97 -3.53
C LEU A 88 7.68 24.45 -2.88
N ASP A 89 7.54 24.27 -1.56
CA ASP A 89 6.40 24.71 -0.76
C ASP A 89 6.47 26.18 -0.30
N SER A 90 7.49 26.94 -0.79
CA SER A 90 7.61 28.34 -0.41
C SER A 90 6.48 29.19 -1.01
N ASP A 91 6.04 30.19 -0.24
CA ASP A 91 4.97 31.09 -0.67
C ASP A 91 5.30 31.76 -2.01
N ARG A 92 6.57 32.16 -2.22
CA ARG A 92 7.03 32.83 -3.44
C ARG A 92 6.93 31.94 -4.70
N VAL A 93 7.27 30.65 -4.60
CA VAL A 93 7.13 29.69 -5.70
C VAL A 93 5.65 29.47 -6.00
N CYS A 94 4.84 29.23 -4.96
CA CYS A 94 3.40 28.99 -5.12
C CYS A 94 2.66 30.23 -5.68
N GLU A 95 3.04 31.44 -5.25
CA GLU A 95 2.47 32.69 -5.78
C GLU A 95 2.81 32.90 -7.27
N LYS A 96 4.07 32.68 -7.66
CA LYS A 96 4.52 32.78 -9.05
C LYS A 96 3.78 31.76 -9.94
N ALA A 97 3.67 30.49 -9.48
CA ALA A 97 2.97 29.46 -10.21
C ALA A 97 1.46 29.74 -10.33
N ALA A 98 0.81 30.20 -9.26
CA ALA A 98 -0.60 30.58 -9.28
C ALA A 98 -0.88 31.73 -10.23
N ALA A 99 0.03 32.72 -10.28
CA ALA A 99 -0.07 33.84 -11.22
C ALA A 99 0.04 33.38 -12.68
N GLU A 100 0.90 32.42 -12.97
CA GLU A 100 1.06 31.84 -14.29
C GLU A 100 -0.15 31.01 -14.71
N LEU A 101 -0.68 30.16 -13.80
CA LEU A 101 -1.88 29.36 -14.03
C LEU A 101 -3.11 30.20 -14.30
N ASN A 102 -3.18 31.39 -13.70
CA ASN A 102 -4.30 32.33 -13.81
C ASN A 102 -5.68 31.65 -13.66
N ASN A 103 -5.76 30.69 -12.73
CA ASN A 103 -6.96 29.91 -12.47
C ASN A 103 -7.29 29.98 -10.97
N ALA A 104 -8.49 30.46 -10.65
CA ALA A 104 -8.96 30.62 -9.26
C ALA A 104 -9.01 29.29 -8.47
N ALA A 105 -9.09 28.15 -9.15
CA ALA A 105 -9.07 26.84 -8.52
C ALA A 105 -7.69 26.46 -7.95
N TYR A 106 -6.61 27.05 -8.47
CA TYR A 106 -5.24 26.77 -8.10
C TYR A 106 -4.57 28.04 -7.54
N SER A 107 -5.09 28.52 -6.41
CA SER A 107 -4.45 29.63 -5.66
C SER A 107 -3.11 29.17 -5.07
N ALA A 108 -2.28 30.13 -4.66
CA ALA A 108 -0.99 29.83 -4.00
C ALA A 108 -1.15 28.91 -2.78
N GLU A 109 -2.21 29.10 -1.99
CA GLU A 109 -2.52 28.28 -0.83
C GLU A 109 -2.88 26.83 -1.22
N VAL A 110 -3.65 26.66 -2.30
CA VAL A 110 -4.01 25.33 -2.82
C VAL A 110 -2.77 24.61 -3.35
N LEU A 111 -1.93 25.29 -4.12
CA LEU A 111 -0.68 24.71 -4.63
C LEU A 111 0.24 24.31 -3.48
N LYS A 112 0.34 25.13 -2.43
CA LYS A 112 1.12 24.81 -1.24
C LYS A 112 0.58 23.56 -0.52
N MET A 113 -0.75 23.43 -0.39
CA MET A 113 -1.37 22.22 0.16
C MET A 113 -1.04 20.98 -0.70
N MET A 114 -1.14 21.10 -2.03
CA MET A 114 -0.79 20.01 -2.94
C MET A 114 0.68 19.56 -2.81
N VAL A 115 1.59 20.50 -2.54
CA VAL A 115 2.99 20.14 -2.24
C VAL A 115 3.10 19.41 -0.89
N GLN A 116 2.37 19.84 0.14
CA GLN A 116 2.37 19.18 1.46
C GLN A 116 1.72 17.81 1.45
N GLU A 117 0.74 17.58 0.57
CA GLU A 117 0.07 16.30 0.37
C GLU A 117 0.81 15.36 -0.60
N GLU A 118 1.99 15.79 -1.08
CA GLU A 118 2.82 15.07 -2.06
C GLU A 118 2.19 14.93 -3.46
N ASP A 119 1.09 15.64 -3.72
CA ASP A 119 0.49 15.72 -5.06
C ASP A 119 1.38 16.51 -6.03
N ILE A 120 2.19 17.43 -5.51
CA ILE A 120 3.27 18.08 -6.25
C ILE A 120 4.58 17.81 -5.52
N HIS A 121 5.48 17.09 -6.18
CA HIS A 121 6.75 16.73 -5.56
C HIS A 121 7.90 16.69 -6.56
N ILE A 122 9.11 16.77 -6.04
CA ILE A 122 10.32 16.56 -6.83
C ILE A 122 10.75 15.11 -6.65
N SER A 123 10.71 14.36 -7.73
CA SER A 123 11.31 13.04 -7.81
C SER A 123 12.83 13.18 -7.88
N GLY A 124 13.53 12.48 -6.97
CA GLY A 124 14.94 12.70 -6.70
C GLY A 124 15.84 12.63 -7.93
N ALA A 125 16.92 13.41 -7.88
CA ALA A 125 18.00 13.33 -8.86
C ALA A 125 18.43 11.87 -9.00
N SER A 126 18.22 11.27 -10.17
CA SER A 126 18.66 9.92 -10.45
C SER A 126 20.18 9.87 -10.35
N THR A 127 20.69 9.33 -9.27
CA THR A 127 22.11 9.04 -9.05
C THR A 127 22.59 7.87 -9.90
N ASN A 128 21.80 7.40 -10.84
CA ASN A 128 22.16 6.33 -11.77
C ASN A 128 23.04 6.87 -12.92
N SER A 129 24.09 7.17 -12.59
CA SER A 129 25.30 7.71 -12.82
C SER A 129 26.33 7.13 -13.76
N LYS A 130 26.03 7.01 -14.97
CA LYS A 130 27.07 7.02 -16.00
C LYS A 130 27.29 8.41 -16.64
N TYR A 131 26.36 9.31 -16.40
CA TYR A 131 26.38 10.68 -16.89
C TYR A 131 25.91 11.59 -15.77
N TYR A 132 26.77 12.46 -15.29
CA TYR A 132 26.55 13.46 -14.24
C TYR A 132 25.56 14.55 -14.69
N ALA A 133 24.39 14.16 -15.13
CA ALA A 133 23.33 15.07 -15.49
C ALA A 133 22.47 15.32 -14.25
N TYR A 134 22.54 16.51 -13.72
CA TYR A 134 21.67 17.01 -12.65
C TYR A 134 20.27 17.24 -13.21
N LYS A 135 19.55 16.15 -13.34
CA LYS A 135 18.18 16.13 -13.78
C LYS A 135 17.29 15.87 -12.57
N ILE A 136 16.38 16.77 -12.32
CA ILE A 136 15.27 16.54 -11.39
C ILE A 136 13.97 16.52 -12.16
N GLU A 137 13.03 15.74 -11.68
CA GLU A 137 11.70 15.62 -12.26
C GLU A 137 10.70 16.22 -11.27
N LEU A 138 10.02 17.28 -11.71
CA LEU A 138 8.89 17.85 -10.98
C LEU A 138 7.63 17.15 -11.44
N VAL A 139 6.97 16.49 -10.53
CA VAL A 139 5.77 15.69 -10.76
C VAL A 139 4.59 16.45 -10.19
N ALA A 140 3.51 16.55 -10.94
CA ALA A 140 2.24 17.08 -10.46
C ALA A 140 1.12 16.10 -10.77
N ILE A 141 0.27 15.84 -9.77
CA ILE A 141 -0.86 14.93 -9.81
C ILE A 141 -2.15 15.76 -9.73
N ALA A 142 -3.09 15.51 -10.64
CA ALA A 142 -4.38 16.17 -10.62
C ALA A 142 -5.49 15.25 -11.16
N ASP A 143 -6.75 15.57 -10.86
CA ASP A 143 -7.92 14.82 -11.34
C ASP A 143 -8.15 14.97 -12.85
N ASN A 144 -7.57 16.00 -13.47
CA ASN A 144 -7.72 16.30 -14.89
C ASN A 144 -6.35 16.29 -15.58
N PRO A 145 -6.20 15.58 -16.71
CA PRO A 145 -4.93 15.51 -17.44
C PRO A 145 -4.40 16.88 -17.90
N ALA A 146 -5.29 17.77 -18.33
CA ALA A 146 -4.88 19.10 -18.79
C ALA A 146 -4.38 19.97 -17.62
N ASP A 147 -4.95 19.83 -16.44
CA ASP A 147 -4.55 20.58 -15.27
C ASP A 147 -3.25 20.03 -14.69
N ALA A 148 -3.04 18.72 -14.65
CA ALA A 148 -1.79 18.11 -14.25
C ALA A 148 -0.60 18.67 -15.05
N VAL A 149 -0.75 18.73 -16.39
CA VAL A 149 0.28 19.28 -17.28
C VAL A 149 0.54 20.76 -17.01
N LYS A 150 -0.52 21.56 -16.83
CA LYS A 150 -0.38 23.01 -16.56
C LYS A 150 0.28 23.26 -15.21
N ILE A 151 -0.13 22.53 -14.17
CA ILE A 151 0.44 22.66 -12.82
C ILE A 151 1.90 22.27 -12.84
N ALA A 152 2.26 21.11 -13.46
CA ALA A 152 3.64 20.68 -13.56
C ALA A 152 4.54 21.71 -14.23
N ASN A 153 4.07 22.33 -15.32
CA ASN A 153 4.84 23.33 -16.05
C ASN A 153 4.95 24.64 -15.25
N ALA A 154 3.84 25.18 -14.77
CA ALA A 154 3.85 26.42 -13.99
C ALA A 154 4.69 26.30 -12.70
N MET A 155 4.60 25.20 -11.99
CA MET A 155 5.42 24.96 -10.81
C MET A 155 6.90 24.79 -11.17
N ALA A 156 7.23 24.14 -12.28
CA ALA A 156 8.61 24.01 -12.76
C ALA A 156 9.22 25.38 -13.14
N ASP A 157 8.48 26.17 -13.90
CA ASP A 157 8.93 27.51 -14.32
C ASP A 157 9.07 28.45 -13.10
N ALA A 158 8.09 28.48 -12.20
CA ALA A 158 8.14 29.27 -10.97
C ALA A 158 9.31 28.87 -10.06
N PHE A 159 9.54 27.55 -9.90
CA PHE A 159 10.64 27.01 -9.12
C PHE A 159 12.00 27.40 -9.71
N VAL A 160 12.18 27.24 -11.03
CA VAL A 160 13.42 27.63 -11.73
C VAL A 160 13.68 29.12 -11.61
N MET A 161 12.65 29.97 -11.76
CA MET A 161 12.78 31.41 -11.61
C MET A 161 13.22 31.79 -10.20
N GLU A 162 12.57 31.23 -9.16
CA GLU A 162 12.90 31.58 -7.78
C GLU A 162 14.29 31.12 -7.38
N ILE A 163 14.71 29.92 -7.77
CA ILE A 163 16.05 29.44 -7.46
C ILE A 163 17.13 30.27 -8.19
N ASN A 164 16.90 30.63 -9.44
CA ASN A 164 17.84 31.50 -10.18
C ASN A 164 17.94 32.90 -9.56
N ASP A 165 16.83 33.44 -9.04
CA ASP A 165 16.84 34.72 -8.31
C ASP A 165 17.67 34.63 -7.00
N ILE A 166 17.54 33.52 -6.25
CA ILE A 166 18.28 33.29 -5.01
C ILE A 166 19.77 33.00 -5.29
N ALA A 167 20.07 32.21 -6.30
CA ALA A 167 21.42 31.77 -6.61
C ALA A 167 22.25 32.79 -7.42
N GLY A 168 21.64 33.91 -7.83
CA GLY A 168 22.34 34.95 -8.62
C GLY A 168 22.45 34.65 -10.11
N GLY A 169 21.60 33.77 -10.65
CA GLY A 169 21.38 33.56 -12.07
C GLY A 169 21.83 32.24 -12.65
N GLY A 170 21.05 31.72 -13.60
CA GLY A 170 21.42 30.70 -14.61
C GLY A 170 21.76 29.28 -14.16
N THR A 171 21.46 28.94 -12.91
CA THR A 171 21.82 27.62 -12.36
C THR A 171 20.83 26.52 -12.74
N LEU A 172 19.56 26.85 -12.90
CA LEU A 172 18.50 25.93 -13.26
C LEU A 172 17.84 26.31 -14.59
N GLN A 173 17.41 25.33 -15.35
CA GLN A 173 16.65 25.51 -16.58
C GLN A 173 15.61 24.39 -16.70
N VAL A 174 14.40 24.72 -17.19
CA VAL A 174 13.44 23.70 -17.60
C VAL A 174 13.96 23.07 -18.91
N LEU A 175 14.26 21.77 -18.85
CA LEU A 175 14.75 21.04 -20.01
C LEU A 175 13.59 20.57 -20.88
N ASP A 176 12.63 19.90 -20.26
CA ASP A 176 11.45 19.38 -20.94
C ASP A 176 10.21 19.75 -20.14
N GLN A 177 9.28 20.43 -20.79
CA GLN A 177 7.96 20.67 -20.24
C GLN A 177 7.09 19.40 -20.33
N ALA A 178 6.19 19.21 -19.37
CA ALA A 178 5.21 18.15 -19.43
C ALA A 178 4.31 18.32 -20.66
N LYS A 179 4.20 17.27 -21.47
CA LYS A 179 3.36 17.23 -22.69
C LYS A 179 2.28 16.17 -22.61
N GLY A 180 2.45 15.22 -21.72
CA GLY A 180 1.55 14.09 -21.54
C GLY A 180 1.39 13.76 -20.08
N VAL A 181 0.45 12.89 -19.80
CA VAL A 181 0.15 12.39 -18.47
C VAL A 181 0.24 10.87 -18.44
N VAL A 182 0.61 10.35 -17.27
CA VAL A 182 0.49 8.94 -16.95
C VAL A 182 -0.71 8.77 -16.03
N GLU A 183 -1.59 7.83 -16.32
CA GLU A 183 -2.71 7.52 -15.43
C GLU A 183 -2.15 6.81 -14.19
N SER A 184 -2.27 7.45 -13.05
CA SER A 184 -1.99 6.87 -11.74
C SER A 184 -3.30 6.56 -11.03
N LYS A 185 -3.51 5.31 -10.69
CA LYS A 185 -4.68 4.93 -9.88
C LYS A 185 -4.31 5.05 -8.41
N SER A 186 -5.00 5.89 -7.67
CA SER A 186 -4.74 6.13 -6.24
C SER A 186 -4.79 4.84 -5.42
N VAL A 187 -5.58 3.86 -5.83
CA VAL A 187 -5.66 2.56 -5.15
C VAL A 187 -5.80 1.44 -6.16
N SER A 188 -4.94 0.43 -6.06
CA SER A 188 -5.09 -0.79 -6.86
C SER A 188 -6.31 -1.57 -6.39
N VAL A 189 -7.34 -1.65 -7.23
CA VAL A 189 -8.57 -2.41 -6.99
C VAL A 189 -8.25 -3.86 -6.59
N LEU A 190 -7.25 -4.45 -7.25
CA LEU A 190 -6.82 -5.82 -6.99
C LEU A 190 -6.21 -5.96 -5.59
N LEU A 191 -5.42 -4.99 -5.15
CA LEU A 191 -4.79 -5.01 -3.83
C LEU A 191 -5.84 -4.88 -2.73
N VAL A 192 -6.81 -3.99 -2.87
CA VAL A 192 -7.93 -3.86 -1.91
C VAL A 192 -8.75 -5.14 -1.85
N ALA A 193 -9.10 -5.72 -3.00
CA ALA A 193 -9.85 -6.97 -3.06
C ALA A 193 -9.09 -8.12 -2.36
N LEU A 194 -7.78 -8.18 -2.51
CA LEU A 194 -6.91 -9.19 -1.90
C LEU A 194 -6.83 -9.00 -0.38
N ILE A 195 -6.70 -7.76 0.10
CA ILE A 195 -6.68 -7.45 1.54
C ILE A 195 -8.02 -7.84 2.19
N PHE A 196 -9.15 -7.40 1.64
CA PHE A 196 -10.47 -7.72 2.17
C PHE A 196 -10.74 -9.23 2.18
N SER A 197 -10.41 -9.91 1.09
CA SER A 197 -10.51 -11.38 0.99
C SER A 197 -9.61 -12.08 2.02
N GLY A 198 -8.41 -11.60 2.23
CA GLY A 198 -7.48 -12.12 3.25
C GLY A 198 -8.01 -11.94 4.67
N ILE A 199 -8.51 -10.76 5.00
CA ILE A 199 -9.09 -10.46 6.32
C ILE A 199 -10.30 -11.38 6.59
N THR A 200 -11.22 -11.50 5.63
CA THR A 200 -12.40 -12.36 5.80
C THR A 200 -12.05 -13.83 5.88
N PHE A 201 -11.03 -14.30 5.16
CA PHE A 201 -10.50 -15.66 5.27
C PHE A 201 -9.96 -15.93 6.69
N VAL A 202 -9.13 -15.03 7.22
CA VAL A 202 -8.56 -15.17 8.56
C VAL A 202 -9.65 -15.14 9.62
N LEU A 203 -10.60 -14.19 9.55
CA LEU A 203 -11.71 -14.10 10.48
C LEU A 203 -12.57 -15.37 10.46
N ALA A 204 -12.94 -15.87 9.29
CA ALA A 204 -13.71 -17.10 9.17
C ALA A 204 -12.96 -18.30 9.76
N SER A 205 -11.65 -18.40 9.50
CA SER A 205 -10.82 -19.47 10.04
C SER A 205 -10.71 -19.42 11.56
N VAL A 206 -10.49 -18.23 12.12
CA VAL A 206 -10.42 -18.01 13.58
C VAL A 206 -11.76 -18.34 14.25
N LEU A 207 -12.88 -17.90 13.69
CA LEU A 207 -14.20 -18.21 14.24
C LEU A 207 -14.49 -19.72 14.27
N ILE A 208 -14.12 -20.44 13.20
CA ILE A 208 -14.27 -21.89 13.16
C ILE A 208 -13.35 -22.53 14.20
N PHE A 209 -12.12 -22.06 14.32
CA PHE A 209 -11.16 -22.57 15.29
C PHE A 209 -11.64 -22.36 16.74
N ILE A 210 -12.08 -21.13 17.08
CA ILE A 210 -12.62 -20.82 18.42
C ILE A 210 -13.85 -21.68 18.73
N LYS A 211 -14.78 -21.81 17.77
CA LYS A 211 -15.98 -22.64 17.95
C LYS A 211 -15.62 -24.10 18.22
N GLU A 212 -14.59 -24.61 17.60
CA GLU A 212 -14.16 -25.98 17.77
C GLU A 212 -13.41 -26.16 19.10
N PHE A 213 -12.55 -25.21 19.45
CA PHE A 213 -11.80 -25.25 20.70
C PHE A 213 -12.70 -25.18 21.93
N LEU A 214 -13.81 -24.42 21.84
CA LEU A 214 -14.82 -24.32 22.90
C LEU A 214 -15.88 -25.44 22.82
N SER A 215 -15.76 -26.38 21.88
CA SER A 215 -16.74 -27.47 21.71
C SER A 215 -16.39 -28.62 22.66
N GLU A 216 -17.28 -28.93 23.58
CA GLU A 216 -17.18 -30.09 24.49
C GLU A 216 -17.37 -31.44 23.80
N LYS A 217 -17.37 -31.47 22.46
CA LYS A 217 -17.60 -32.70 21.69
C LYS A 217 -16.35 -33.56 21.64
N VAL A 218 -16.47 -34.76 22.07
CA VAL A 218 -15.44 -35.81 22.00
C VAL A 218 -15.36 -36.34 20.56
N TYR A 219 -14.19 -36.30 19.94
CA TYR A 219 -13.98 -36.71 18.54
C TYR A 219 -13.09 -37.93 18.37
N THR A 220 -12.34 -38.29 19.38
CA THR A 220 -11.43 -39.42 19.36
C THR A 220 -11.67 -40.37 20.53
N ILE A 221 -11.33 -41.65 20.31
CA ILE A 221 -11.43 -42.68 21.36
C ILE A 221 -10.50 -42.32 22.53
N ALA A 222 -9.35 -41.74 22.23
CA ALA A 222 -8.38 -41.28 23.23
C ALA A 222 -8.95 -40.21 24.16
N GLN A 223 -9.79 -39.30 23.67
CA GLN A 223 -10.48 -38.29 24.49
C GLN A 223 -11.53 -38.90 25.41
N CYS A 224 -12.22 -40.00 24.99
CA CYS A 224 -13.13 -40.74 25.86
C CYS A 224 -12.38 -41.45 26.99
N GLU A 225 -11.22 -42.05 26.71
CA GLU A 225 -10.39 -42.71 27.73
C GLU A 225 -9.82 -41.73 28.76
N GLN A 226 -9.49 -40.53 28.30
CA GLN A 226 -8.91 -39.48 29.16
C GLN A 226 -9.94 -38.86 30.11
N ASN A 227 -11.20 -38.73 29.65
CA ASN A 227 -12.31 -38.22 30.45
C ASN A 227 -12.92 -39.29 31.37
N ASN A 228 -12.40 -40.53 31.44
CA ASN A 228 -12.99 -41.66 32.13
C ASN A 228 -14.44 -42.00 31.69
N ASP A 229 -14.79 -41.64 30.47
CA ASP A 229 -16.11 -41.93 29.92
C ASP A 229 -16.19 -43.42 29.52
N LEU A 230 -17.27 -44.08 29.91
CA LEU A 230 -17.43 -45.52 29.63
C LEU A 230 -17.74 -45.71 28.15
N ILE A 231 -16.82 -46.30 27.40
CA ILE A 231 -17.03 -46.63 25.97
C ILE A 231 -17.95 -47.81 25.87
N LEU A 232 -19.24 -47.57 25.61
CA LEU A 232 -20.26 -48.61 25.49
C LEU A 232 -20.21 -49.39 24.19
N GLY A 233 -19.50 -48.90 23.18
CA GLY A 233 -19.35 -49.59 21.87
C GLY A 233 -18.88 -48.61 20.78
N LEU A 234 -18.26 -49.19 19.74
CA LEU A 234 -17.84 -48.49 18.54
C LEU A 234 -18.75 -48.85 17.40
N ILE A 235 -19.45 -47.86 16.81
CA ILE A 235 -20.21 -48.08 15.58
C ILE A 235 -19.29 -47.74 14.41
N PRO A 236 -18.85 -48.74 13.60
CA PRO A 236 -18.00 -48.47 12.46
C PRO A 236 -18.78 -47.64 11.43
N ASN A 237 -18.20 -46.53 10.99
CA ASN A 237 -18.76 -45.76 9.90
C ASN A 237 -18.52 -46.50 8.57
N VAL A 238 -19.49 -47.32 8.20
CA VAL A 238 -19.48 -48.02 6.90
C VAL A 238 -19.75 -46.97 5.83
N LYS A 239 -18.72 -46.51 5.15
CA LYS A 239 -18.89 -45.81 3.88
C LYS A 239 -19.53 -46.83 2.94
N GLU A 240 -20.80 -46.64 2.62
CA GLU A 240 -21.40 -47.36 1.47
C GLU A 240 -20.54 -47.10 0.24
N LYS A 241 -19.74 -48.07 -0.14
CA LYS A 241 -19.23 -48.14 -1.51
C LYS A 241 -20.47 -48.38 -2.37
N GLY A 242 -20.91 -47.30 -3.03
CA GLY A 242 -21.91 -47.44 -4.06
C GLY A 242 -21.50 -48.55 -5.03
N ILE A 243 -22.32 -49.60 -5.07
CA ILE A 243 -22.29 -50.64 -6.09
C ILE A 243 -22.84 -49.97 -7.35
N ILE A 244 -22.01 -49.76 -8.35
CA ILE A 244 -22.34 -49.85 -9.77
C ILE A 244 -21.13 -50.42 -10.46
#